data_e24c602983298cc9f8664bac7b3b8f6e
#
_entry.id   e24c602983298cc9f8664bac7b3b8f6e
#
_cell.length_a   1.000
_cell.length_b   1.000
_cell.length_c   1.000
_cell.angle_alpha   90.00
_cell.angle_beta   90.00
_cell.angle_gamma   90.00
#
_symmetry.space_group_name_H-M   'P 1'
#
loop_
_entity.id
_entity.type
_entity.pdbx_description
1 polymer ?
#
loop_
_entity_poly.entity_id
_entity_poly.type
_entity_poly.pdbx_seq_one_letter_code
_entity_poly.pdbx_strand_id
1 'polypeptide(L)'
;MVSPQLITLLEQPASLLAVALFLEWLLPIPQSFRPSALVPMLERLGHKVNRKGSPQTQQWLAGLLTPLVVLVPALLGNWALRNLSFYDTLFDLLLLLWLLEWRPLKSELQALQQLLRGEKTSMARLQLARWTRRDTRKLSPMGLCKATSEMLILRWLGQWFGVAFWFLLTG
;
A
#
# COMPACT_ATOMS: atom_id res chain seq x y z
N MET A 1 24.04 26.53 -10.54
CA MET A 1 24.90 25.35 -10.59
C MET A 1 24.67 24.56 -9.31
N VAL A 2 24.11 23.36 -9.41
CA VAL A 2 23.93 22.46 -8.24
C VAL A 2 25.31 21.91 -7.88
N SER A 3 25.72 22.00 -6.61
CA SER A 3 27.04 21.51 -6.19
C SER A 3 27.13 19.98 -6.38
N PRO A 4 28.25 19.43 -6.83
CA PRO A 4 28.41 18.00 -7.04
C PRO A 4 28.16 17.19 -5.75
N GLN A 5 28.41 17.78 -4.58
CA GLN A 5 28.12 17.18 -3.28
C GLN A 5 26.62 17.00 -3.02
N LEU A 6 25.75 17.87 -3.54
CA LEU A 6 24.30 17.71 -3.44
C LEU A 6 23.79 16.56 -4.31
N ILE A 7 24.41 16.34 -5.45
CA ILE A 7 24.04 15.24 -6.35
C ILE A 7 24.40 13.89 -5.71
N THR A 8 25.60 13.75 -5.17
CA THR A 8 26.03 12.50 -4.47
C THR A 8 25.24 12.22 -3.20
N LEU A 9 24.79 13.25 -2.49
CA LEU A 9 23.90 13.09 -1.35
C LEU A 9 22.51 12.62 -1.77
N LEU A 10 21.98 13.11 -2.88
CA LEU A 10 20.68 12.69 -3.42
C LEU A 10 20.69 11.28 -4.02
N GLU A 11 21.85 10.76 -4.41
CA GLU A 11 21.99 9.38 -4.89
C GLU A 11 21.97 8.33 -3.78
N GLN A 12 22.07 8.77 -2.51
CA GLN A 12 21.96 7.82 -1.39
C GLN A 12 20.49 7.40 -1.19
N PRO A 13 20.19 6.09 -1.02
CA PRO A 13 18.82 5.61 -0.84
C PRO A 13 18.10 6.26 0.35
N ALA A 14 18.84 6.54 1.43
CA ALA A 14 18.27 7.18 2.62
C ALA A 14 17.81 8.63 2.35
N SER A 15 18.57 9.40 1.57
CA SER A 15 18.21 10.78 1.23
C SER A 15 17.04 10.82 0.24
N LEU A 16 17.00 9.91 -0.73
CA LEU A 16 15.88 9.75 -1.63
C LEU A 16 14.59 9.42 -0.87
N LEU A 17 14.67 8.48 0.08
CA LEU A 17 13.54 8.15 0.93
C LEU A 17 13.07 9.35 1.76
N ALA A 18 13.99 10.12 2.34
CA ALA A 18 13.65 11.33 3.09
C ALA A 18 12.97 12.40 2.21
N VAL A 19 13.49 12.61 1.00
CA VAL A 19 12.89 13.53 0.02
C VAL A 19 11.51 13.04 -0.42
N ALA A 20 11.35 11.73 -0.69
CA ALA A 20 10.06 11.15 -1.06
C ALA A 20 9.01 11.34 0.05
N LEU A 21 9.37 11.10 1.31
CA LEU A 21 8.49 11.33 2.46
C LEU A 21 8.10 12.81 2.61
N PHE A 22 9.05 13.71 2.42
CA PHE A 22 8.79 15.14 2.46
C PHE A 22 7.86 15.58 1.32
N LEU A 23 8.10 15.09 0.11
CA LEU A 23 7.26 15.37 -1.05
C LEU A 23 5.86 14.76 -0.89
N GLU A 24 5.73 13.54 -0.36
CA GLU A 24 4.43 12.95 -0.08
C GLU A 24 3.64 13.77 0.95
N TRP A 25 4.34 14.35 1.94
CA TRP A 25 3.70 15.26 2.89
C TRP A 25 3.24 16.57 2.24
N LEU A 26 3.99 17.08 1.28
CA LEU A 26 3.71 18.36 0.61
C LEU A 26 2.66 18.20 -0.52
N LEU A 27 2.80 17.18 -1.36
CA LEU A 27 1.97 16.98 -2.56
C LEU A 27 0.74 16.09 -2.27
N PRO A 28 -0.48 16.60 -2.51
CA PRO A 28 -1.70 15.79 -2.38
C PRO A 28 -1.87 14.89 -3.62
N ILE A 29 -1.25 13.72 -3.62
CA ILE A 29 -1.42 12.76 -4.72
C ILE A 29 -2.81 12.13 -4.62
N PRO A 30 -3.66 12.21 -5.68
CA PRO A 30 -5.00 11.66 -5.67
C PRO A 30 -4.98 10.13 -5.56
N GLN A 31 -5.95 9.59 -4.81
CA GLN A 31 -6.04 8.14 -4.52
C GLN A 31 -6.21 7.27 -5.77
N SER A 32 -6.78 7.83 -6.85
CA SER A 32 -6.95 7.12 -8.12
C SER A 32 -5.64 6.71 -8.80
N PHE A 33 -4.54 7.39 -8.50
CA PHE A 33 -3.21 7.09 -9.04
C PHE A 33 -2.36 6.20 -8.14
N ARG A 34 -2.88 5.77 -6.99
CA ARG A 34 -2.13 4.96 -6.03
C ARG A 34 -2.27 3.46 -6.29
N PRO A 35 -1.30 2.61 -5.85
CA PRO A 35 -1.40 1.15 -6.00
C PRO A 35 -2.66 0.56 -5.37
N SER A 36 -3.17 1.16 -4.29
CA SER A 36 -4.43 0.76 -3.65
C SER A 36 -5.64 0.82 -4.57
N ALA A 37 -5.61 1.65 -5.62
CA ALA A 37 -6.67 1.68 -6.66
C ALA A 37 -6.75 0.39 -7.49
N LEU A 38 -5.66 -0.40 -7.54
CA LEU A 38 -5.61 -1.69 -8.23
C LEU A 38 -6.25 -2.83 -7.42
N VAL A 39 -6.43 -2.65 -6.11
CA VAL A 39 -6.97 -3.68 -5.20
C VAL A 39 -8.31 -4.24 -5.67
N PRO A 40 -9.32 -3.43 -6.08
CA PRO A 40 -10.60 -3.98 -6.56
C PRO A 40 -10.46 -4.84 -7.82
N MET A 41 -9.50 -4.49 -8.69
CA MET A 41 -9.20 -5.27 -9.89
C MET A 41 -8.58 -6.62 -9.53
N LEU A 42 -7.62 -6.62 -8.60
CA LEU A 42 -6.97 -7.83 -8.09
C LEU A 42 -7.97 -8.77 -7.37
N GLU A 43 -8.92 -8.19 -6.63
CA GLU A 43 -10.00 -8.95 -6.00
C GLU A 43 -10.89 -9.66 -7.01
N ARG A 44 -11.28 -8.95 -8.07
CA ARG A 44 -12.07 -9.55 -9.16
C ARG A 44 -11.33 -10.72 -9.83
N LEU A 45 -10.01 -10.57 -10.05
CA LEU A 45 -9.17 -11.64 -10.55
C LEU A 45 -9.11 -12.81 -9.57
N GLY A 46 -8.89 -12.56 -8.29
CA GLY A 46 -8.86 -13.57 -7.24
C GLY A 46 -10.18 -14.35 -7.14
N HIS A 47 -11.32 -13.66 -7.19
CA HIS A 47 -12.64 -14.32 -7.19
C HIS A 47 -12.90 -15.13 -8.47
N LYS A 48 -12.39 -14.69 -9.61
CA LYS A 48 -12.56 -15.39 -10.89
C LYS A 48 -11.72 -16.68 -10.95
N VAL A 49 -10.56 -16.66 -10.33
CA VAL A 49 -9.62 -17.81 -10.29
C VAL A 49 -10.00 -18.78 -9.18
N ASN A 50 -10.41 -18.30 -8.01
CA ASN A 50 -10.78 -19.12 -6.86
C ASN A 50 -12.28 -19.43 -6.87
N ARG A 51 -12.71 -20.40 -7.70
CA ARG A 51 -14.11 -20.86 -7.74
C ARG A 51 -14.42 -21.77 -6.56
N LYS A 52 -15.53 -21.49 -5.87
CA LYS A 52 -16.07 -22.37 -4.83
C LYS A 52 -16.39 -23.75 -5.42
N GLY A 53 -15.78 -24.80 -4.88
CA GLY A 53 -15.99 -26.19 -5.34
C GLY A 53 -14.82 -26.78 -6.14
N SER A 54 -13.75 -26.04 -6.38
CA SER A 54 -12.54 -26.58 -7.01
C SER A 54 -11.77 -27.50 -6.04
N PRO A 55 -11.12 -28.58 -6.53
CA PRO A 55 -10.29 -29.45 -5.69
C PRO A 55 -9.14 -28.66 -5.04
N GLN A 56 -8.70 -29.14 -3.89
CA GLN A 56 -7.72 -28.43 -3.03
C GLN A 56 -6.41 -28.09 -3.76
N THR A 57 -5.96 -28.96 -4.65
CA THR A 57 -4.80 -28.74 -5.52
C THR A 57 -4.96 -27.56 -6.47
N GLN A 58 -6.16 -27.39 -7.05
CA GLN A 58 -6.45 -26.24 -7.91
C GLN A 58 -6.52 -24.93 -7.11
N GLN A 59 -7.06 -24.96 -5.89
CA GLN A 59 -7.08 -23.77 -5.02
C GLN A 59 -5.67 -23.34 -4.63
N TRP A 60 -4.78 -24.30 -4.38
CA TRP A 60 -3.38 -24.05 -4.05
C TRP A 60 -2.62 -23.43 -5.25
N LEU A 61 -2.77 -24.04 -6.43
CA LEU A 61 -2.21 -23.53 -7.68
C LEU A 61 -2.76 -22.13 -8.02
N ALA A 62 -4.05 -21.93 -7.87
CA ALA A 62 -4.70 -20.63 -8.08
C ALA A 62 -4.15 -19.57 -7.12
N GLY A 63 -3.96 -19.92 -5.84
CA GLY A 63 -3.38 -19.05 -4.83
C GLY A 63 -1.95 -18.61 -5.15
N LEU A 64 -1.16 -19.49 -5.77
CA LEU A 64 0.23 -19.22 -6.15
C LEU A 64 0.33 -18.48 -7.50
N LEU A 65 -0.51 -18.85 -8.48
CA LEU A 65 -0.52 -18.23 -9.79
C LEU A 65 -1.06 -16.79 -9.77
N THR A 66 -2.06 -16.50 -8.94
CA THR A 66 -2.65 -15.14 -8.87
C THR A 66 -1.62 -14.05 -8.55
N PRO A 67 -0.80 -14.15 -7.50
CA PRO A 67 0.24 -13.15 -7.26
C PRO A 67 1.32 -13.13 -8.36
N LEU A 68 1.68 -14.27 -8.95
CA LEU A 68 2.66 -14.32 -10.04
C LEU A 68 2.18 -13.57 -11.29
N VAL A 69 0.93 -13.75 -11.69
CA VAL A 69 0.32 -13.05 -12.85
C VAL A 69 0.33 -11.54 -12.67
N VAL A 70 0.35 -11.05 -11.44
CA VAL A 70 0.40 -9.62 -11.14
C VAL A 70 1.85 -9.13 -10.97
N LEU A 71 2.65 -9.88 -10.21
CA LEU A 71 4.03 -9.48 -9.90
C LEU A 71 4.94 -9.51 -11.12
N VAL A 72 4.82 -10.53 -11.98
CA VAL A 72 5.70 -10.66 -13.14
C VAL A 72 5.54 -9.48 -14.12
N PRO A 73 4.33 -9.09 -14.56
CA PRO A 73 4.16 -7.91 -15.40
C PRO A 73 4.56 -6.61 -14.69
N ALA A 74 4.31 -6.49 -13.38
CA ALA A 74 4.71 -5.31 -12.62
C ALA A 74 6.24 -5.16 -12.56
N LEU A 75 6.97 -6.25 -12.30
CA LEU A 75 8.43 -6.26 -12.28
C LEU A 75 9.03 -6.00 -13.68
N LEU A 76 8.48 -6.64 -14.71
CA LEU A 76 8.92 -6.40 -16.10
C LEU A 76 8.62 -4.97 -16.55
N GLY A 77 7.45 -4.44 -16.18
CA GLY A 77 7.10 -3.05 -16.46
C GLY A 77 8.01 -2.06 -15.75
N ASN A 78 8.31 -2.30 -14.47
CA ASN A 78 9.25 -1.50 -13.71
C ASN A 78 10.66 -1.53 -14.32
N TRP A 79 11.15 -2.72 -14.67
CA TRP A 79 12.44 -2.89 -15.32
C TRP A 79 12.50 -2.18 -16.68
N ALA A 80 11.46 -2.32 -17.51
CA ALA A 80 11.38 -1.66 -18.80
C ALA A 80 11.33 -0.12 -18.66
N LEU A 81 10.54 0.40 -17.72
CA LEU A 81 10.44 1.84 -17.46
C LEU A 81 11.77 2.41 -16.93
N ARG A 82 12.46 1.68 -16.05
CA ARG A 82 13.77 2.09 -15.56
C ARG A 82 14.78 2.19 -16.71
N ASN A 83 14.81 1.21 -17.62
CA ASN A 83 15.70 1.24 -18.78
C ASN A 83 15.37 2.35 -19.80
N LEU A 84 14.14 2.86 -19.80
CA LEU A 84 13.73 4.01 -20.62
C LEU A 84 14.02 5.35 -19.94
N SER A 85 14.25 5.35 -18.65
CA SER A 85 14.47 6.59 -17.89
C SER A 85 15.87 7.12 -18.15
N PHE A 86 15.97 8.42 -18.48
CA PHE A 86 17.25 9.11 -18.62
C PHE A 86 17.86 9.49 -17.25
N TYR A 87 17.08 9.44 -16.18
CA TYR A 87 17.48 9.82 -14.82
C TYR A 87 16.97 8.77 -13.82
N ASP A 88 17.82 7.83 -13.44
CA ASP A 88 17.48 6.74 -12.52
C ASP A 88 16.97 7.26 -11.16
N THR A 89 17.64 8.26 -10.61
CA THR A 89 17.27 8.90 -9.34
C THR A 89 15.86 9.52 -9.37
N LEU A 90 15.48 10.15 -10.49
CA LEU A 90 14.15 10.73 -10.63
C LEU A 90 13.07 9.63 -10.74
N PHE A 91 13.39 8.56 -11.46
CA PHE A 91 12.49 7.41 -11.58
C PHE A 91 12.25 6.75 -10.23
N ASP A 92 13.31 6.48 -9.47
CA ASP A 92 13.24 5.88 -8.14
C ASP A 92 12.46 6.77 -7.16
N LEU A 93 12.63 8.09 -7.23
CA LEU A 93 11.85 9.05 -6.44
C LEU A 93 10.36 9.00 -6.78
N LEU A 94 10.01 9.00 -8.08
CA LEU A 94 8.62 8.91 -8.52
C LEU A 94 7.99 7.57 -8.14
N LEU A 95 8.74 6.47 -8.25
CA LEU A 95 8.30 5.14 -7.83
C LEU A 95 8.04 5.10 -6.32
N LEU A 96 8.95 5.66 -5.52
CA LEU A 96 8.76 5.78 -4.06
C LEU A 96 7.51 6.58 -3.72
N LEU A 97 7.34 7.75 -4.34
CA LEU A 97 6.15 8.59 -4.14
C LEU A 97 4.87 7.86 -4.50
N TRP A 98 4.92 7.01 -5.53
CA TRP A 98 3.77 6.22 -5.94
C TRP A 98 3.45 5.09 -4.98
N LEU A 99 4.49 4.43 -4.41
CA LEU A 99 4.34 3.28 -3.51
C LEU A 99 4.04 3.68 -2.07
N LEU A 100 4.50 4.86 -1.62
CA LEU A 100 4.25 5.36 -0.26
C LEU A 100 2.80 5.83 -0.12
N GLU A 101 2.06 5.26 0.82
CA GLU A 101 0.63 5.54 1.07
C GLU A 101 0.36 6.04 2.50
N TRP A 102 1.12 7.05 2.96
CA TRP A 102 0.97 7.58 4.32
C TRP A 102 -0.31 8.41 4.52
N ARG A 103 -0.59 9.34 3.60
CA ARG A 103 -1.74 10.24 3.73
C ARG A 103 -3.11 9.57 3.74
N PRO A 104 -3.41 8.61 2.84
CA PRO A 104 -4.68 7.90 2.86
C PRO A 104 -4.90 7.18 4.18
N LEU A 105 -3.87 6.51 4.68
CA LEU A 105 -3.92 5.79 5.95
C LEU A 105 -4.25 6.73 7.12
N LYS A 106 -3.62 7.91 7.17
CA LYS A 106 -3.88 8.93 8.20
C LYS A 106 -5.32 9.45 8.14
N SER A 107 -5.83 9.78 6.95
CA SER A 107 -7.18 10.31 6.79
C SER A 107 -8.26 9.28 7.14
N GLU A 108 -8.07 8.03 6.73
CA GLU A 108 -8.97 6.93 7.07
C GLU A 108 -9.00 6.66 8.58
N LEU A 109 -7.85 6.71 9.24
CA LEU A 109 -7.72 6.53 10.68
C LEU A 109 -8.44 7.67 11.44
N GLN A 110 -8.26 8.91 11.01
CA GLN A 110 -8.93 10.06 11.61
C GLN A 110 -10.46 9.95 11.47
N ALA A 111 -10.95 9.53 10.30
CA ALA A 111 -12.38 9.30 10.09
C ALA A 111 -12.93 8.23 11.03
N LEU A 112 -12.22 7.11 11.19
CA LEU A 112 -12.64 6.06 12.11
C LEU A 112 -12.60 6.52 13.57
N GLN A 113 -11.57 7.26 13.97
CA GLN A 113 -11.45 7.83 15.31
C GLN A 113 -12.62 8.77 15.63
N GLN A 114 -13.04 9.61 14.68
CA GLN A 114 -14.20 10.48 14.83
C GLN A 114 -15.51 9.69 15.02
N LEU A 115 -15.70 8.60 14.27
CA LEU A 115 -16.86 7.73 14.40
C LEU A 115 -16.92 7.05 15.78
N LEU A 116 -15.77 6.62 16.29
CA LEU A 116 -15.67 5.99 17.61
C LEU A 116 -15.92 6.99 18.75
N ARG A 117 -15.38 8.21 18.63
CA ARG A 117 -15.61 9.28 19.61
C ARG A 117 -17.06 9.77 19.61
N GLY A 118 -17.72 9.78 18.46
CA GLY A 118 -19.11 10.18 18.30
C GLY A 118 -20.12 9.09 18.62
N GLU A 119 -19.70 7.98 19.26
CA GLU A 119 -20.54 6.83 19.62
C GLU A 119 -21.28 6.18 18.44
N LYS A 120 -20.90 6.51 17.20
CA LYS A 120 -21.45 5.94 15.96
C LYS A 120 -20.86 4.55 15.67
N THR A 121 -21.00 3.64 16.63
CA THR A 121 -20.39 2.29 16.57
C THR A 121 -20.85 1.46 15.37
N SER A 122 -22.09 1.64 14.91
CA SER A 122 -22.61 0.96 13.71
C SER A 122 -21.85 1.37 12.44
N MET A 123 -21.60 2.67 12.27
CA MET A 123 -20.82 3.19 11.14
C MET A 123 -19.33 2.79 11.23
N ALA A 124 -18.76 2.83 12.43
CA ALA A 124 -17.40 2.37 12.67
C ALA A 124 -17.23 0.87 12.33
N ARG A 125 -18.22 0.02 12.68
CA ARG A 125 -18.23 -1.40 12.26
C ARG A 125 -18.25 -1.57 10.76
N LEU A 126 -19.09 -0.83 10.04
CA LEU A 126 -19.17 -0.90 8.58
C LEU A 126 -17.84 -0.47 7.92
N GLN A 127 -17.24 0.59 8.42
CA GLN A 127 -15.96 1.07 7.89
C GLN A 127 -14.82 0.08 8.16
N LEU A 128 -14.75 -0.47 9.38
CA LEU A 128 -13.77 -1.48 9.73
C LEU A 128 -13.98 -2.78 8.94
N ALA A 129 -15.21 -3.20 8.68
CA ALA A 129 -15.53 -4.37 7.86
C ALA A 129 -14.96 -4.26 6.44
N ARG A 130 -15.05 -3.06 5.84
CA ARG A 130 -14.47 -2.79 4.52
C ARG A 130 -12.94 -2.96 4.51
N TRP A 131 -12.28 -2.58 5.60
CA TRP A 131 -10.82 -2.65 5.70
C TRP A 131 -10.29 -4.05 6.04
N THR A 132 -10.94 -4.71 7.01
CA THR A 132 -10.49 -6.02 7.49
C THR A 132 -11.06 -7.19 6.72
N ARG A 133 -12.12 -6.97 5.91
CA ARG A 133 -12.90 -8.01 5.22
C ARG A 133 -13.40 -9.11 6.15
N ARG A 134 -13.57 -8.80 7.42
CA ARG A 134 -14.11 -9.69 8.46
C ARG A 134 -15.48 -9.19 8.91
N ASP A 135 -16.28 -10.10 9.44
CA ASP A 135 -17.56 -9.71 10.07
C ASP A 135 -17.29 -8.99 11.39
N THR A 136 -17.56 -7.69 11.38
CA THR A 136 -17.36 -6.81 12.54
C THR A 136 -18.66 -6.53 13.31
N ARG A 137 -19.80 -7.11 12.87
CA ARG A 137 -21.13 -6.80 13.42
C ARG A 137 -21.25 -7.13 14.91
N LYS A 138 -20.59 -8.20 15.34
CA LYS A 138 -20.63 -8.70 16.73
C LYS A 138 -19.52 -8.11 17.62
N LEU A 139 -18.65 -7.25 17.10
CA LEU A 139 -17.56 -6.69 17.89
C LEU A 139 -18.09 -5.67 18.89
N SER A 140 -17.64 -5.79 20.14
CA SER A 140 -17.85 -4.76 21.17
C SER A 140 -17.06 -3.49 20.82
N PRO A 141 -17.33 -2.32 21.43
CA PRO A 141 -16.52 -1.13 21.22
C PRO A 141 -15.03 -1.37 21.47
N MET A 142 -14.67 -2.11 22.52
CA MET A 142 -13.28 -2.53 22.80
C MET A 142 -12.72 -3.43 21.69
N GLY A 143 -13.52 -4.38 21.19
CA GLY A 143 -13.16 -5.25 20.08
C GLY A 143 -12.90 -4.48 18.77
N LEU A 144 -13.66 -3.41 18.52
CA LEU A 144 -13.44 -2.51 17.40
C LEU A 144 -12.10 -1.78 17.52
N CYS A 145 -11.78 -1.24 18.70
CA CYS A 145 -10.49 -0.59 18.92
C CYS A 145 -9.31 -1.55 18.69
N LYS A 146 -9.40 -2.78 19.24
CA LYS A 146 -8.38 -3.81 19.05
C LYS A 146 -8.19 -4.17 17.58
N ALA A 147 -9.27 -4.49 16.87
CA ALA A 147 -9.22 -4.83 15.45
C ALA A 147 -8.71 -3.68 14.57
N THR A 148 -9.04 -2.44 14.95
CA THR A 148 -8.50 -1.24 14.27
C THR A 148 -7.00 -1.12 14.47
N SER A 149 -6.50 -1.33 15.69
CA SER A 149 -5.07 -1.25 15.98
C SER A 149 -4.30 -2.35 15.25
N GLU A 150 -4.79 -3.58 15.24
CA GLU A 150 -4.19 -4.69 14.50
C GLU A 150 -4.10 -4.39 13.00
N MET A 151 -5.19 -3.91 12.42
CA MET A 151 -5.24 -3.56 11.00
C MET A 151 -4.31 -2.40 10.66
N LEU A 152 -4.25 -1.38 11.53
CA LEU A 152 -3.36 -0.25 11.37
C LEU A 152 -1.90 -0.67 11.32
N ILE A 153 -1.47 -1.50 12.28
CA ILE A 153 -0.11 -2.01 12.35
C ILE A 153 0.23 -2.81 11.08
N LEU A 154 -0.65 -3.71 10.64
CA LEU A 154 -0.43 -4.51 9.44
C LEU A 154 -0.32 -3.64 8.18
N ARG A 155 -1.19 -2.63 8.03
CA ARG A 155 -1.11 -1.70 6.91
C ARG A 155 0.15 -0.85 6.96
N TRP A 156 0.50 -0.34 8.15
CA TRP A 156 1.68 0.48 8.32
C TRP A 156 2.96 -0.29 8.01
N LEU A 157 3.06 -1.53 8.52
CA LEU A 157 4.17 -2.42 8.19
C LEU A 157 4.25 -2.75 6.70
N GLY A 158 3.13 -3.03 6.04
CA GLY A 158 3.12 -3.41 4.63
C GLY A 158 3.32 -2.23 3.67
N GLN A 159 2.54 -1.17 3.86
CA GLN A 159 2.46 -0.07 2.88
C GLN A 159 3.54 1.01 3.07
N TRP A 160 4.10 1.13 4.25
CA TRP A 160 5.10 2.14 4.53
C TRP A 160 6.46 1.53 4.90
N PHE A 161 6.51 0.77 5.99
CA PHE A 161 7.78 0.20 6.46
C PHE A 161 8.35 -0.81 5.48
N GLY A 162 7.52 -1.67 4.90
CA GLY A 162 7.95 -2.66 3.91
C GLY A 162 8.55 -2.00 2.67
N VAL A 163 7.92 -0.95 2.14
CA VAL A 163 8.44 -0.19 0.99
C VAL A 163 9.76 0.47 1.34
N ALA A 164 9.83 1.19 2.47
CA ALA A 164 11.05 1.86 2.92
C ALA A 164 12.20 0.87 3.18
N PHE A 165 11.92 -0.24 3.84
CA PHE A 165 12.91 -1.28 4.16
C PHE A 165 13.50 -1.89 2.90
N TRP A 166 12.66 -2.35 1.98
CA TRP A 166 13.13 -2.95 0.74
C TRP A 166 13.88 -1.95 -0.13
N PHE A 167 13.41 -0.72 -0.21
CA PHE A 167 14.12 0.33 -0.94
C PHE A 167 15.51 0.61 -0.38
N LEU A 168 15.65 0.71 0.96
CA LEU A 168 16.95 0.93 1.60
C LEU A 168 17.91 -0.26 1.43
N LEU A 169 17.37 -1.45 1.22
CA LEU A 169 18.16 -2.68 1.10
C LEU A 169 18.60 -2.96 -0.34
N THR A 170 17.78 -2.59 -1.31
CA THR A 170 18.04 -2.85 -2.74
C THR A 170 18.57 -1.64 -3.52
N GLY A 171 18.41 -0.43 -2.98
CA GLY A 171 18.95 0.82 -3.49
C GLY A 171 18.16 1.40 -4.61
#